data_94f614cb9f3935016f8dd4f5029bffd9
#
_entry.id   94f614cb9f3935016f8dd4f5029bffd9
#
_cell.length_a   1.000
_cell.length_b   1.000
_cell.length_c   1.000
_cell.angle_alpha   90.00
_cell.angle_beta   90.00
_cell.angle_gamma   90.00
#
_symmetry.space_group_name_H-M   'P 1'
#
loop_
_entity.id
_entity.type
_entity.pdbx_description
1 polymer ?
#
loop_
_entity_poly.entity_id
_entity_poly.type
_entity_poly.pdbx_seq_one_letter_code
_entity_poly.pdbx_strand_id
1 'polypeptide(L)'
;GTPLNIWVCEETGEQFAPHSIAELRERAIGDVPADIELHKPYVDDIKVRSQCGKYEMTRTPEVIDVWFDSGSMPFAQHHHPFENEKEFEEQYPADMICEGVDQTRGWFYSLLAVSTLYNGKAPY
;
A
#
# COMPACT_ATOMS: atom_id res chain seq x y z
N GLY A 1 -6.77 0.84 -10.02
CA GLY A 1 -6.57 0.72 -8.57
C GLY A 1 -5.14 0.33 -8.22
N THR A 2 -4.78 0.47 -6.97
CA THR A 2 -3.46 0.10 -6.46
C THR A 2 -3.30 -1.42 -6.44
N PRO A 3 -2.30 -2.00 -7.12
CA PRO A 3 -2.06 -3.43 -7.10
C PRO A 3 -1.74 -3.93 -5.69
N LEU A 4 -2.33 -5.05 -5.29
CA LEU A 4 -1.98 -5.68 -4.03
C LEU A 4 -0.53 -6.20 -4.10
N ASN A 5 0.33 -5.75 -3.20
CA ASN A 5 1.76 -6.05 -3.23
C ASN A 5 2.11 -7.39 -2.56
N ILE A 6 1.42 -8.46 -2.95
CA ILE A 6 1.62 -9.80 -2.40
C ILE A 6 2.02 -10.76 -3.53
N TRP A 7 3.18 -11.38 -3.39
CA TRP A 7 3.65 -12.48 -4.23
C TRP A 7 3.40 -13.80 -3.52
N VAL A 8 2.96 -14.79 -4.27
CA VAL A 8 2.60 -16.11 -3.74
C VAL A 8 3.36 -17.19 -4.50
N CYS A 9 3.89 -18.14 -3.76
CA CYS A 9 4.43 -19.38 -4.31
C CYS A 9 3.33 -20.44 -4.34
N GLU A 10 2.96 -20.89 -5.52
CA GLU A 10 1.91 -21.91 -5.68
C GLU A 10 2.32 -23.27 -5.11
N GLU A 11 3.60 -23.59 -5.14
CA GLU A 11 4.14 -24.88 -4.68
C GLU A 11 4.21 -24.98 -3.16
N THR A 12 4.52 -23.89 -2.47
CA THR A 12 4.76 -23.89 -1.02
C THR A 12 3.71 -23.14 -0.21
N GLY A 13 2.91 -22.28 -0.87
CA GLY A 13 2.00 -21.35 -0.20
C GLY A 13 2.71 -20.15 0.47
N GLU A 14 4.03 -20.02 0.26
CA GLU A 14 4.78 -18.86 0.77
C GLU A 14 4.18 -17.57 0.23
N GLN A 15 4.05 -16.57 1.11
CA GLN A 15 3.62 -15.21 0.75
C GLN A 15 4.75 -14.24 1.06
N PHE A 16 4.93 -13.27 0.19
CA PHE A 16 5.90 -12.20 0.33
C PHE A 16 5.27 -10.86 -0.02
N ALA A 17 5.36 -9.91 0.90
CA ALA A 17 4.92 -8.53 0.71
C ALA A 17 6.13 -7.61 0.95
N PRO A 18 6.77 -7.06 -0.09
CA PRO A 18 7.91 -6.18 0.08
C PRO A 18 7.53 -4.87 0.78
N HIS A 19 8.38 -4.38 1.65
CA HIS A 19 8.22 -3.11 2.36
C HIS A 19 8.72 -1.91 1.53
N SER A 20 9.49 -2.17 0.49
CA SER A 20 10.08 -1.12 -0.35
C SER A 20 10.41 -1.65 -1.75
N ILE A 21 10.63 -0.73 -2.69
CA ILE A 21 11.13 -1.06 -4.04
C ILE A 21 12.51 -1.72 -3.94
N ALA A 22 13.35 -1.30 -3.01
CA ALA A 22 14.66 -1.90 -2.80
C ALA A 22 14.55 -3.39 -2.42
N GLU A 23 13.70 -3.73 -1.47
CA GLU A 23 13.46 -5.12 -1.07
C GLU A 23 12.85 -5.96 -2.20
N LEU A 24 11.91 -5.38 -2.97
CA LEU A 24 11.36 -6.05 -4.15
C LEU A 24 12.47 -6.39 -5.15
N ARG A 25 13.35 -5.44 -5.42
CA ARG A 25 14.47 -5.62 -6.36
C ARG A 25 15.47 -6.67 -5.91
N GLU A 26 15.75 -6.79 -4.62
CA GLU A 26 16.65 -7.81 -4.08
C GLU A 26 16.14 -9.24 -4.33
N ARG A 27 14.83 -9.45 -4.25
CA ARG A 27 14.22 -10.75 -4.46
C ARG A 27 13.71 -10.98 -5.89
N ALA A 28 13.63 -9.95 -6.70
CA ALA A 28 13.15 -10.06 -8.08
C ALA A 28 14.06 -10.95 -8.93
N ILE A 29 13.42 -11.67 -9.83
CA ILE A 29 14.09 -12.44 -10.88
C ILE A 29 14.14 -11.55 -12.11
N GLY A 30 15.35 -11.13 -12.48
CA GLY A 30 15.55 -10.15 -13.54
C GLY A 30 15.75 -8.73 -13.01
N ASP A 31 15.87 -7.79 -13.93
CA ASP A 31 16.11 -6.38 -13.60
C ASP A 31 14.79 -5.63 -13.40
N VAL A 32 14.67 -4.99 -12.24
CA VAL A 32 13.55 -4.12 -11.91
C VAL A 32 14.09 -2.71 -11.71
N PRO A 33 13.63 -1.72 -12.50
CA PRO A 33 14.07 -0.33 -12.35
C PRO A 33 13.81 0.22 -10.94
N ALA A 34 14.69 1.10 -10.45
CA ALA A 34 14.51 1.74 -9.15
C ALA A 34 13.33 2.72 -9.13
N ASP A 35 12.96 3.24 -10.28
CA ASP A 35 11.84 4.16 -10.53
C ASP A 35 10.62 3.46 -11.14
N ILE A 36 10.49 2.16 -10.93
CA ILE A 36 9.34 1.41 -11.47
C ILE A 36 8.01 2.03 -11.03
N GLU A 37 7.10 2.14 -11.98
CA GLU A 37 5.73 2.53 -11.70
C GLU A 37 4.97 1.37 -11.04
N LEU A 38 4.52 1.57 -9.80
CA LEU A 38 3.83 0.55 -9.00
C LEU A 38 2.36 0.41 -9.38
N HIS A 39 2.05 0.32 -10.67
CA HIS A 39 0.72 0.13 -11.25
C HIS A 39 0.68 -1.05 -12.20
N LYS A 40 -0.54 -1.53 -12.49
CA LYS A 40 -0.76 -2.48 -13.58
C LYS A 40 -0.59 -1.77 -14.93
N PRO A 41 0.02 -2.40 -15.95
CA PRO A 41 0.52 -3.79 -15.93
C PRO A 41 1.96 -3.95 -15.44
N TYR A 42 2.67 -2.87 -15.13
CA TYR A 42 4.12 -2.86 -14.90
C TYR A 42 4.60 -3.80 -13.79
N VAL A 43 3.80 -3.97 -12.72
CA VAL A 43 4.15 -4.87 -11.62
C VAL A 43 3.72 -6.33 -11.84
N ASP A 44 2.85 -6.59 -12.82
CA ASP A 44 2.25 -7.92 -13.02
C ASP A 44 3.26 -8.96 -13.48
N ASP A 45 4.28 -8.55 -14.24
CA ASP A 45 5.28 -9.43 -14.81
C ASP A 45 6.49 -9.65 -13.88
N ILE A 46 6.54 -8.94 -12.75
CA ILE A 46 7.64 -9.11 -11.79
C ILE A 46 7.49 -10.43 -11.08
N LYS A 47 8.48 -11.31 -11.25
CA LYS A 47 8.63 -12.55 -10.50
C LYS A 47 9.62 -12.35 -9.38
N VAL A 48 9.38 -12.97 -8.23
CA VAL A 48 10.32 -12.99 -7.13
C VAL A 48 10.71 -14.42 -6.79
N ARG A 49 11.86 -14.57 -6.17
CA ARG A 49 12.39 -15.86 -5.77
C ARG A 49 11.80 -16.27 -4.42
N SER A 50 11.38 -17.53 -4.30
CA SER A 50 10.97 -18.08 -3.01
C SER A 50 12.13 -18.06 -2.01
N GLN A 51 11.83 -18.11 -0.72
CA GLN A 51 12.86 -18.12 0.34
C GLN A 51 13.81 -19.31 0.23
N CYS A 52 13.31 -20.47 -0.21
CA CYS A 52 14.15 -21.64 -0.46
C CYS A 52 14.99 -21.56 -1.74
N GLY A 53 14.77 -20.55 -2.58
CA GLY A 53 15.50 -20.31 -3.83
C GLY A 53 15.13 -21.23 -4.99
N LYS A 54 14.17 -22.15 -4.80
CA LYS A 54 13.83 -23.17 -5.81
C LYS A 54 12.68 -22.79 -6.73
N TYR A 55 11.78 -21.93 -6.28
CA TYR A 55 10.54 -21.62 -6.97
C TYR A 55 10.44 -20.14 -7.28
N GLU A 56 9.68 -19.85 -8.33
CA GLU A 56 9.26 -18.49 -8.65
C GLU A 56 7.92 -18.18 -7.97
N MET A 57 7.76 -16.95 -7.51
CA MET A 57 6.52 -16.45 -6.94
C MET A 57 5.91 -15.40 -7.85
N THR A 58 4.61 -15.44 -7.97
CA THR A 58 3.82 -14.55 -8.83
C THR A 58 2.99 -13.60 -7.97
N ARG A 59 2.90 -12.35 -8.37
CA ARG A 59 2.02 -11.39 -7.71
C ARG A 59 0.56 -11.81 -7.85
N THR A 60 -0.22 -11.63 -6.80
CA THR A 60 -1.68 -11.83 -6.86
C THR A 60 -2.30 -10.84 -7.87
N PRO A 61 -3.30 -11.24 -8.68
CA PRO A 61 -3.88 -10.37 -9.72
C PRO A 61 -4.73 -9.23 -9.15
N GLU A 62 -5.09 -9.32 -7.89
CA GLU A 62 -6.00 -8.39 -7.23
C GLU A 62 -5.40 -7.00 -7.06
N VAL A 63 -6.30 -6.03 -6.93
CA VAL A 63 -6.00 -4.66 -6.48
C VAL A 63 -6.56 -4.45 -5.09
N ILE A 64 -6.01 -3.50 -4.36
CA ILE A 64 -6.51 -3.13 -3.04
C ILE A 64 -7.88 -2.46 -3.17
N ASP A 65 -8.68 -2.55 -2.11
CA ASP A 65 -9.97 -1.88 -2.06
C ASP A 65 -9.80 -0.34 -2.20
N VAL A 66 -10.58 0.27 -3.06
CA VAL A 66 -10.52 1.71 -3.33
C VAL A 66 -10.81 2.56 -2.08
N TRP A 67 -11.61 2.02 -1.15
CA TRP A 67 -11.89 2.70 0.11
C TRP A 67 -10.70 2.71 1.06
N PHE A 68 -9.84 1.70 0.97
CA PHE A 68 -8.55 1.73 1.65
C PHE A 68 -7.63 2.81 1.07
N ASP A 69 -7.53 2.90 -0.25
CA ASP A 69 -6.75 3.96 -0.91
C ASP A 69 -7.23 5.35 -0.46
N SER A 70 -8.53 5.61 -0.56
CA SER A 70 -9.11 6.90 -0.18
C SER A 70 -9.00 7.18 1.33
N GLY A 71 -9.14 6.15 2.15
CA GLY A 71 -8.99 6.25 3.61
C GLY A 71 -7.55 6.46 4.07
N SER A 72 -6.58 6.13 3.23
CA SER A 72 -5.16 6.32 3.49
C SER A 72 -4.65 7.73 3.14
N MET A 73 -5.49 8.58 2.56
CA MET A 73 -5.10 9.90 2.06
C MET A 73 -4.35 10.75 3.08
N PRO A 74 -4.75 10.83 4.38
CA PRO A 74 -4.03 11.67 5.34
C PRO A 74 -2.55 11.33 5.50
N PHE A 75 -2.20 10.06 5.29
CA PHE A 75 -0.83 9.55 5.36
C PHE A 75 -0.14 9.61 4.00
N ALA A 76 -0.83 9.13 2.98
CA ALA A 76 -0.28 8.99 1.64
C ALA A 76 0.12 10.33 0.99
N GLN A 77 -0.64 11.40 1.24
CA GLN A 77 -0.34 12.72 0.68
C GLN A 77 1.01 13.28 1.16
N HIS A 78 1.48 12.87 2.33
CA HIS A 78 2.76 13.26 2.90
C HIS A 78 3.85 12.21 2.68
N HIS A 79 3.53 11.06 2.10
CA HIS A 79 4.38 9.88 2.04
C HIS A 79 4.86 9.47 3.45
N HIS A 80 4.00 9.68 4.45
CA HIS A 80 4.27 9.32 5.84
C HIS A 80 4.30 7.78 6.01
N PRO A 81 5.24 7.19 6.77
CA PRO A 81 6.21 7.82 7.67
C PRO A 81 7.60 8.08 7.05
N PHE A 82 7.75 8.00 5.74
CA PHE A 82 9.07 8.04 5.07
C PHE A 82 9.54 9.46 4.76
N GLU A 83 8.63 10.39 4.53
CA GLU A 83 8.90 11.77 4.16
C GLU A 83 7.91 12.71 4.85
N ASN A 84 8.21 14.02 4.84
CA ASN A 84 7.33 15.12 5.26
C ASN A 84 6.72 14.93 6.68
N GLU A 85 7.49 14.36 7.61
CA GLU A 85 7.02 14.05 8.97
C GLU A 85 6.53 15.31 9.69
N LYS A 86 7.26 16.42 9.56
CA LYS A 86 6.90 17.69 10.18
C LYS A 86 5.57 18.24 9.65
N GLU A 87 5.38 18.26 8.33
CA GLU A 87 4.15 18.70 7.71
C GLU A 87 2.97 17.80 8.11
N PHE A 88 3.21 16.49 8.21
CA PHE A 88 2.23 15.56 8.70
C PHE A 88 1.82 15.87 10.15
N GLU A 89 2.77 16.05 11.05
CA GLU A 89 2.50 16.37 12.47
C GLU A 89 1.72 17.68 12.65
N GLU A 90 1.99 18.68 11.80
CA GLU A 90 1.31 19.97 11.83
C GLU A 90 -0.13 19.91 11.27
N GLN A 91 -0.43 18.97 10.37
CA GLN A 91 -1.71 18.90 9.64
C GLN A 91 -2.59 17.71 10.03
N TYR A 92 -2.08 16.80 10.85
CA TYR A 92 -2.81 15.61 11.27
C TYR A 92 -2.99 15.54 12.80
N PRO A 93 -4.20 15.29 13.32
CA PRO A 93 -5.46 15.17 12.56
C PRO A 93 -5.91 16.50 11.95
N ALA A 94 -6.78 16.44 10.93
CA ALA A 94 -7.33 17.66 10.32
C ALA A 94 -8.23 18.41 11.30
N ASP A 95 -8.21 19.74 11.25
CA ASP A 95 -9.09 20.58 12.08
C ASP A 95 -10.55 20.51 11.63
N MET A 96 -10.78 20.18 10.37
CA MET A 96 -12.10 20.12 9.77
C MET A 96 -12.13 19.16 8.57
N ILE A 97 -13.25 18.46 8.43
CA ILE A 97 -13.60 17.73 7.20
C ILE A 97 -15.02 18.16 6.78
N CYS A 98 -15.24 18.35 5.48
CA CYS A 98 -16.52 18.81 4.96
C CYS A 98 -16.92 18.04 3.69
N GLU A 99 -17.95 17.21 3.83
CA GLU A 99 -18.60 16.48 2.75
C GLU A 99 -20.08 16.27 3.09
N GLY A 100 -20.84 15.61 2.23
CA GLY A 100 -22.24 15.26 2.50
C GLY A 100 -22.40 14.22 3.62
N VAL A 101 -23.58 14.20 4.24
CA VAL A 101 -23.92 13.26 5.33
C VAL A 101 -23.86 11.78 4.91
N ASP A 102 -23.99 11.51 3.62
CA ASP A 102 -23.83 10.17 3.03
C ASP A 102 -22.42 9.60 3.25
N GLN A 103 -21.42 10.47 3.42
CA GLN A 103 -20.02 10.05 3.65
C GLN A 103 -19.77 9.46 5.05
N THR A 104 -20.74 9.50 5.94
CA THR A 104 -20.72 8.75 7.20
C THR A 104 -20.67 7.23 6.97
N ARG A 105 -21.11 6.77 5.80
CA ARG A 105 -21.01 5.38 5.31
C ARG A 105 -20.10 5.24 4.08
N GLY A 106 -19.21 6.18 3.89
CA GLY A 106 -18.26 6.19 2.78
C GLY A 106 -16.90 6.67 3.24
N TRP A 107 -16.47 7.82 2.74
CA TRP A 107 -15.13 8.33 2.99
C TRP A 107 -14.84 8.63 4.46
N PHE A 108 -15.76 9.22 5.21
CA PHE A 108 -15.56 9.48 6.64
C PHE A 108 -15.30 8.16 7.40
N TYR A 109 -16.07 7.12 7.09
CA TYR A 109 -15.87 5.81 7.70
C TYR A 109 -14.49 5.22 7.34
N SER A 110 -14.10 5.22 6.06
CA SER A 110 -12.81 4.65 5.64
C SER A 110 -11.62 5.42 6.22
N LEU A 111 -11.68 6.76 6.27
CA LEU A 111 -10.69 7.59 6.95
C LEU A 111 -10.53 7.19 8.43
N LEU A 112 -11.65 7.11 9.14
CA LEU A 112 -11.66 6.75 10.57
C LEU A 112 -11.12 5.34 10.80
N ALA A 113 -11.56 4.38 9.99
CA ALA A 113 -11.13 2.98 10.11
C ALA A 113 -9.63 2.84 9.88
N VAL A 114 -9.11 3.38 8.77
CA VAL A 114 -7.67 3.31 8.43
C VAL A 114 -6.84 4.01 9.51
N SER A 115 -7.22 5.22 9.90
CA SER A 115 -6.49 6.00 10.90
C SER A 115 -6.46 5.31 12.27
N THR A 116 -7.59 4.78 12.72
CA THR A 116 -7.69 4.07 14.00
C THR A 116 -6.84 2.80 14.01
N LEU A 117 -6.85 2.04 12.91
CA LEU A 117 -6.03 0.83 12.79
C LEU A 117 -4.54 1.15 12.68
N TYR A 118 -4.18 2.26 12.06
CA TYR A 118 -2.79 2.63 11.84
C TYR A 118 -2.13 3.21 13.10
N ASN A 119 -2.77 4.16 13.77
CA ASN A 119 -2.15 4.87 14.90
C ASN A 119 -3.07 5.10 16.12
N GLY A 120 -4.28 4.54 16.13
CA GLY A 120 -5.21 4.66 17.26
C GLY A 120 -5.88 6.02 17.42
N LYS A 121 -5.82 6.88 16.39
CA LYS A 121 -6.38 8.25 16.44
C LYS A 121 -7.40 8.46 15.34
N ALA A 122 -8.36 9.35 15.60
CA ALA A 122 -9.24 9.86 14.56
C ALA A 122 -8.47 10.79 13.61
N PRO A 123 -8.81 10.85 12.31
CA PRO A 123 -8.09 11.65 11.33
C PRO A 123 -8.58 13.11 11.25
N TYR A 124 -9.69 13.43 11.92
CA TYR A 124 -10.34 14.76 11.95
C TYR A 124 -11.06 14.99 13.27
#